data_2bcd0a1455d0bcb73189b5c79853d292
#
_entry.id   2bcd0a1455d0bcb73189b5c79853d292
#
_cell.length_a   1.000
_cell.length_b   1.000
_cell.length_c   1.000
_cell.angle_alpha   90.00
_cell.angle_beta   90.00
_cell.angle_gamma   90.00
#
_symmetry.space_group_name_H-M   'P 1'
#
loop_
_entity.id
_entity.type
_entity.pdbx_description
1 polymer ?
#
loop_
_entity_poly.entity_id
_entity_poly.type
_entity_poly.pdbx_seq_one_letter_code
_entity_poly.pdbx_strand_id
1 'polypeptide(L)'
;RADIIKGALAINKLAKPLVWISEESLHDVLLQGTGVLNVEGEIRYFNVHRNNGIAYDYSIGKGEQDRYWYFAEVPSILGYGDEIQKKIPIKAQVTFAGNVQQLGLGKLFMVSYKVDNQRISRLGVLADQGGAFDNNLFQLDLLVDSYRGWEDYHQANKYLPDYAQTWMLLLKR
;
A
#
# COMPACT_ATOMS: atom_id res chain seq x y z
N ARG A 1 14.51 9.11 12.45
CA ARG A 1 14.75 8.21 11.31
C ARG A 1 16.23 8.06 11.01
N ALA A 2 16.99 9.14 10.91
CA ALA A 2 18.43 9.09 10.60
C ALA A 2 19.22 8.13 11.51
N ASP A 3 18.97 8.15 12.82
CA ASP A 3 19.65 7.25 13.76
C ASP A 3 19.25 5.78 13.57
N ILE A 4 17.99 5.52 13.21
CA ILE A 4 17.50 4.17 12.91
C ILE A 4 18.22 3.61 11.67
N ILE A 5 18.34 4.41 10.60
CA ILE A 5 19.06 4.03 9.38
C ILE A 5 20.54 3.75 9.69
N LYS A 6 21.16 4.50 10.60
CA LYS A 6 22.52 4.27 11.09
C LYS A 6 22.65 3.06 12.02
N GLY A 7 21.57 2.32 12.27
CA GLY A 7 21.59 1.08 13.03
C GLY A 7 21.33 1.23 14.53
N ALA A 8 20.84 2.37 15.02
CA ALA A 8 20.63 2.61 16.45
C ALA A 8 19.76 1.55 17.13
N LEU A 9 18.77 0.97 16.44
CA LEU A 9 17.91 -0.07 16.99
C LEU A 9 18.68 -1.37 17.28
N ALA A 10 19.54 -1.79 16.35
CA ALA A 10 20.35 -3.00 16.49
C ALA A 10 21.48 -2.81 17.52
N ILE A 11 22.18 -1.68 17.43
CA ILE A 11 23.31 -1.34 18.34
C ILE A 11 22.82 -1.32 19.79
N ASN A 12 21.67 -0.72 20.05
CA ASN A 12 21.10 -0.61 21.41
C ASN A 12 20.19 -1.80 21.79
N LYS A 13 20.09 -2.82 20.94
CA LYS A 13 19.24 -4.01 21.14
C LYS A 13 17.75 -3.68 21.37
N LEU A 14 17.25 -2.62 20.75
CA LEU A 14 15.86 -2.16 20.90
C LEU A 14 14.89 -2.90 19.98
N ALA A 15 15.37 -3.45 18.88
CA ALA A 15 14.58 -4.25 17.96
C ALA A 15 15.45 -5.31 17.28
N LYS A 16 14.83 -6.45 16.93
CA LYS A 16 15.45 -7.49 16.10
C LYS A 16 15.39 -7.05 14.62
N PRO A 17 16.52 -7.07 13.89
CA PRO A 17 16.48 -6.83 12.45
C PRO A 17 15.63 -7.91 11.75
N LEU A 18 14.85 -7.50 10.76
CA LEU A 18 14.03 -8.40 9.95
C LEU A 18 14.75 -8.80 8.66
N VAL A 19 15.25 -7.80 7.93
CA VAL A 19 15.91 -7.96 6.64
C VAL A 19 16.78 -6.72 6.37
N TRP A 20 17.79 -6.88 5.52
CA TRP A 20 18.60 -5.78 5.03
C TRP A 20 18.23 -5.45 3.59
N ILE A 21 17.99 -4.18 3.30
CA ILE A 21 17.64 -3.66 1.98
C ILE A 21 18.45 -2.40 1.67
N SER A 22 18.49 -1.98 0.42
CA SER A 22 19.11 -0.71 0.05
C SER A 22 18.34 0.47 0.65
N GLU A 23 19.00 1.62 0.81
CA GLU A 23 18.35 2.83 1.33
C GLU A 23 17.24 3.30 0.38
N GLU A 24 17.42 3.22 -0.92
CA GLU A 24 16.41 3.52 -1.92
C GLU A 24 15.15 2.67 -1.73
N SER A 25 15.32 1.35 -1.64
CA SER A 25 14.21 0.41 -1.37
C SER A 25 13.52 0.69 -0.03
N LEU A 26 14.29 1.10 0.99
CA LEU A 26 13.73 1.49 2.29
C LEU A 26 12.81 2.70 2.15
N HIS A 27 13.20 3.71 1.37
CA HIS A 27 12.36 4.89 1.14
C HIS A 27 11.03 4.53 0.48
N ASP A 28 11.04 3.62 -0.48
CA ASP A 28 9.84 3.17 -1.18
C ASP A 28 8.93 2.35 -0.24
N VAL A 29 9.49 1.42 0.51
CA VAL A 29 8.74 0.63 1.51
C VAL A 29 8.13 1.52 2.60
N LEU A 30 8.87 2.54 3.06
CA LEU A 30 8.37 3.52 4.05
C LEU A 30 7.24 4.40 3.49
N LEU A 31 7.19 4.63 2.19
CA LEU A 31 6.10 5.37 1.53
C LEU A 31 4.86 4.50 1.38
N GLN A 32 5.04 3.26 0.91
CA GLN A 32 3.94 2.32 0.60
C GLN A 32 3.33 1.66 1.85
N GLY A 33 4.12 1.48 2.91
CA GLY A 33 3.68 0.78 4.12
C GLY A 33 3.62 -0.75 3.98
N THR A 34 4.00 -1.28 2.82
CA THR A 34 4.10 -2.72 2.54
C THR A 34 5.39 -2.99 1.76
N GLY A 35 6.11 -4.03 2.15
CA GLY A 35 7.27 -4.54 1.42
C GLY A 35 7.03 -5.99 0.97
N VAL A 36 7.21 -6.24 -0.31
CA VAL A 36 7.25 -7.59 -0.89
C VAL A 36 8.68 -7.83 -1.36
N LEU A 37 9.41 -8.67 -0.65
CA LEU A 37 10.84 -8.82 -0.84
C LEU A 37 11.19 -10.24 -1.26
N ASN A 38 12.08 -10.37 -2.23
CA ASN A 38 12.72 -11.65 -2.54
C ASN A 38 13.98 -11.77 -1.67
N VAL A 39 13.94 -12.64 -0.69
CA VAL A 39 15.02 -12.90 0.25
C VAL A 39 15.54 -14.30 -0.02
N GLU A 40 16.72 -14.41 -0.61
CA GLU A 40 17.37 -15.71 -0.94
C GLU A 40 16.48 -16.66 -1.79
N GLY A 41 15.65 -16.10 -2.66
CA GLY A 41 14.74 -16.85 -3.54
C GLY A 41 13.33 -17.04 -2.98
N GLU A 42 13.08 -16.70 -1.73
CA GLU A 42 11.77 -16.76 -1.12
C GLU A 42 11.08 -15.39 -1.09
N ILE A 43 9.80 -15.35 -1.44
CA ILE A 43 9.00 -14.12 -1.34
C ILE A 43 8.50 -13.98 0.09
N ARG A 44 8.90 -12.89 0.74
CA ARG A 44 8.50 -12.55 2.10
C ARG A 44 7.75 -11.22 2.11
N TYR A 45 6.76 -11.14 2.97
CA TYR A 45 5.88 -9.99 3.07
C TYR A 45 6.11 -9.25 4.39
N PHE A 46 6.17 -7.93 4.31
CA PHE A 46 6.35 -7.04 5.46
C PHE A 46 5.30 -5.96 5.41
N ASN A 47 4.63 -5.73 6.53
CA ASN A 47 3.62 -4.68 6.62
C ASN A 47 3.89 -3.79 7.83
N VAL A 48 3.47 -2.54 7.70
CA VAL A 48 3.55 -1.58 8.80
C VAL A 48 2.86 -2.12 10.04
N HIS A 49 3.59 -2.10 11.14
CA HIS A 49 3.13 -2.50 12.47
C HIS A 49 2.95 -1.29 13.39
N ARG A 50 3.92 -0.37 13.38
CA ARG A 50 3.92 0.86 14.20
C ARG A 50 4.61 1.99 13.45
N ASN A 51 4.42 3.22 13.92
CA ASN A 51 5.18 4.38 13.48
C ASN A 51 5.82 5.09 14.68
N ASN A 52 6.71 6.04 14.39
CA ASN A 52 7.38 6.85 15.42
C ASN A 52 6.57 8.08 15.85
N GLY A 53 5.30 8.21 15.47
CA GLY A 53 4.42 9.31 15.85
C GLY A 53 4.69 10.63 15.10
N ILE A 54 5.64 10.66 14.15
CA ILE A 54 5.96 11.85 13.36
C ILE A 54 5.13 11.84 12.08
N ALA A 55 4.42 12.93 11.81
CA ALA A 55 3.64 13.09 10.59
C ALA A 55 4.54 13.20 9.35
N TYR A 56 3.97 12.91 8.18
CA TYR A 56 4.65 13.14 6.89
C TYR A 56 4.75 14.65 6.63
N ASP A 57 5.92 15.13 6.29
CA ASP A 57 6.16 16.51 5.92
C ASP A 57 6.13 16.66 4.38
N TYR A 58 5.09 17.30 3.86
CA TYR A 58 4.91 17.51 2.43
C TYR A 58 5.85 18.59 1.84
N SER A 59 6.61 19.30 2.67
CA SER A 59 7.55 20.34 2.23
C SER A 59 8.93 19.80 1.86
N ILE A 60 9.24 18.53 2.22
CA ILE A 60 10.53 17.88 2.01
C ILE A 60 10.40 16.57 1.25
N GLY A 61 11.49 16.09 0.67
CA GLY A 61 11.53 14.85 -0.10
C GLY A 61 11.34 13.58 0.72
N LYS A 62 11.00 12.47 0.06
CA LYS A 62 10.77 11.17 0.72
C LYS A 62 12.00 10.69 1.52
N GLY A 63 13.22 11.01 1.07
CA GLY A 63 14.46 10.66 1.73
C GLY A 63 14.74 11.45 3.01
N GLU A 64 14.22 12.68 3.10
CA GLU A 64 14.49 13.63 4.18
C GLU A 64 13.47 13.55 5.33
N GLN A 65 12.45 12.69 5.19
CA GLN A 65 11.40 12.54 6.19
C GLN A 65 11.92 12.04 7.53
N ASP A 66 11.48 12.61 8.63
CA ASP A 66 11.72 12.09 9.98
C ASP A 66 10.74 10.97 10.36
N ARG A 67 9.58 10.89 9.68
CA ARG A 67 8.63 9.81 9.84
C ARG A 67 9.30 8.46 9.56
N TYR A 68 9.06 7.49 10.46
CA TYR A 68 9.53 6.13 10.30
C TYR A 68 8.43 5.13 10.65
N TRP A 69 8.32 4.08 9.85
CA TRP A 69 7.41 2.97 10.06
C TRP A 69 8.19 1.72 10.44
N TYR A 70 7.78 1.07 11.52
CA TYR A 70 8.30 -0.22 11.93
C TYR A 70 7.45 -1.31 11.31
N PHE A 71 8.10 -2.32 10.74
CA PHE A 71 7.46 -3.40 10.03
C PHE A 71 7.44 -4.67 10.86
N ALA A 72 6.48 -5.55 10.54
CA ALA A 72 6.51 -6.94 10.95
C ALA A 72 6.39 -7.82 9.71
N GLU A 73 6.99 -9.00 9.77
CA GLU A 73 6.80 -10.02 8.75
C GLU A 73 5.38 -10.61 8.88
N VAL A 74 4.72 -10.81 7.75
CA VAL A 74 3.32 -11.22 7.66
C VAL A 74 3.15 -12.28 6.57
N PRO A 75 2.08 -13.10 6.60
CA PRO A 75 1.93 -14.20 5.66
C PRO A 75 1.53 -13.77 4.23
N SER A 76 1.05 -12.53 4.06
CA SER A 76 0.60 -12.00 2.76
C SER A 76 0.56 -10.47 2.78
N ILE A 77 0.20 -9.83 1.67
CA ILE A 77 -0.12 -8.40 1.63
C ILE A 77 -1.37 -8.17 2.48
N LEU A 78 -1.29 -7.20 3.40
CA LEU A 78 -2.39 -6.84 4.30
C LEU A 78 -2.90 -5.43 3.99
N GLY A 79 -4.22 -5.29 4.02
CA GLY A 79 -4.93 -4.02 3.83
C GLY A 79 -5.44 -3.43 5.14
N TYR A 80 -6.75 -3.08 5.17
CA TYR A 80 -7.37 -2.36 6.27
C TYR A 80 -7.27 -3.10 7.62
N GLY A 81 -7.01 -2.34 8.67
CA GLY A 81 -6.98 -2.78 10.07
C GLY A 81 -6.00 -1.96 10.91
N ASP A 82 -6.36 -1.68 12.16
CA ASP A 82 -5.59 -0.83 13.07
C ASP A 82 -4.38 -1.56 13.67
N GLU A 83 -4.53 -2.84 13.94
CA GLU A 83 -3.49 -3.71 14.49
C GLU A 83 -3.12 -4.78 13.47
N ILE A 84 -1.84 -5.13 13.40
CA ILE A 84 -1.34 -6.06 12.37
C ILE A 84 -2.07 -7.41 12.39
N GLN A 85 -2.50 -7.89 13.56
CA GLN A 85 -3.25 -9.13 13.73
C GLN A 85 -4.72 -9.03 13.25
N LYS A 86 -5.23 -7.80 13.10
CA LYS A 86 -6.59 -7.51 12.66
C LYS A 86 -6.68 -7.07 11.21
N LYS A 87 -5.51 -6.85 10.58
CA LYS A 87 -5.47 -6.49 9.16
C LYS A 87 -5.97 -7.62 8.29
N ILE A 88 -6.75 -7.28 7.29
CA ILE A 88 -7.31 -8.26 6.35
C ILE A 88 -6.33 -8.57 5.23
N PRO A 89 -6.14 -9.84 4.85
CA PRO A 89 -5.40 -10.20 3.65
C PRO A 89 -6.08 -9.62 2.41
N ILE A 90 -5.29 -9.00 1.54
CA ILE A 90 -5.77 -8.41 0.30
C ILE A 90 -5.08 -9.05 -0.91
N LYS A 91 -5.72 -8.93 -2.08
CA LYS A 91 -5.26 -9.58 -3.29
C LYS A 91 -5.25 -8.62 -4.47
N ALA A 92 -4.20 -8.72 -5.26
CA ALA A 92 -4.08 -7.99 -6.52
C ALA A 92 -5.26 -8.27 -7.47
N GLN A 93 -5.61 -7.28 -8.28
CA GLN A 93 -6.66 -7.28 -9.30
C GLN A 93 -8.12 -7.31 -8.77
N VAL A 94 -8.31 -7.41 -7.43
CA VAL A 94 -9.65 -7.46 -6.82
C VAL A 94 -9.81 -6.52 -5.61
N THR A 95 -8.72 -5.93 -5.12
CA THR A 95 -8.76 -5.04 -3.96
C THR A 95 -8.64 -3.59 -4.37
N PHE A 96 -9.56 -2.78 -3.83
CA PHE A 96 -9.45 -1.33 -3.86
C PHE A 96 -9.07 -0.78 -2.47
N ALA A 97 -8.21 0.23 -2.48
CA ALA A 97 -8.05 1.15 -1.37
C ALA A 97 -8.89 2.41 -1.63
N GLY A 98 -9.43 3.00 -0.57
CA GLY A 98 -10.26 4.19 -0.65
C GLY A 98 -10.67 4.70 0.72
N ASN A 99 -11.59 5.67 0.77
CA ASN A 99 -12.12 6.19 2.02
C ASN A 99 -13.10 5.18 2.66
N VAL A 100 -12.56 4.25 3.46
CA VAL A 100 -13.34 3.20 4.12
C VAL A 100 -14.38 3.76 5.09
N GLN A 101 -14.10 4.89 5.74
CA GLN A 101 -15.02 5.50 6.72
C GLN A 101 -16.30 6.01 6.05
N GLN A 102 -16.20 6.58 4.87
CA GLN A 102 -17.35 7.13 4.16
C GLN A 102 -18.01 6.12 3.23
N LEU A 103 -17.24 5.31 2.54
CA LEU A 103 -17.73 4.33 1.55
C LEU A 103 -18.17 3.02 2.20
N GLY A 104 -17.51 2.61 3.29
CA GLY A 104 -17.77 1.37 4.01
C GLY A 104 -16.88 0.20 3.58
N LEU A 105 -16.26 -0.44 4.57
CA LEU A 105 -15.44 -1.63 4.37
C LEU A 105 -16.25 -2.77 3.73
N GLY A 106 -15.64 -3.50 2.81
CA GLY A 106 -16.25 -4.66 2.14
C GLY A 106 -17.26 -4.29 1.05
N LYS A 107 -17.40 -3.01 0.69
CA LYS A 107 -18.26 -2.61 -0.43
C LYS A 107 -17.67 -3.05 -1.75
N LEU A 108 -18.56 -3.51 -2.65
CA LEU A 108 -18.20 -3.89 -4.01
C LEU A 108 -18.29 -2.68 -4.92
N PHE A 109 -17.28 -2.53 -5.75
CA PHE A 109 -17.22 -1.50 -6.78
C PHE A 109 -17.03 -2.14 -8.15
N MET A 110 -17.75 -1.62 -9.13
CA MET A 110 -17.50 -1.89 -10.55
C MET A 110 -16.86 -0.64 -11.15
N VAL A 111 -15.67 -0.82 -11.72
CA VAL A 111 -14.92 0.24 -12.41
C VAL A 111 -14.85 -0.09 -13.88
N SER A 112 -15.24 0.86 -14.76
CA SER A 112 -15.24 0.67 -16.20
C SER A 112 -14.46 1.76 -16.92
N TYR A 113 -13.58 1.35 -17.82
CA TYR A 113 -12.73 2.21 -18.63
C TYR A 113 -12.50 1.60 -20.01
N LYS A 114 -11.83 2.33 -20.90
CA LYS A 114 -11.50 1.86 -22.25
C LYS A 114 -10.00 1.62 -22.38
N VAL A 115 -9.64 0.51 -23.01
CA VAL A 115 -8.29 0.19 -23.48
C VAL A 115 -8.40 -0.21 -24.95
N ASP A 116 -7.66 0.44 -25.84
CA ASP A 116 -7.67 0.14 -27.30
C ASP A 116 -9.09 0.03 -27.89
N ASN A 117 -9.95 0.99 -27.55
CA ASN A 117 -11.38 1.04 -27.91
C ASN A 117 -12.26 -0.09 -27.34
N GLN A 118 -11.73 -1.01 -26.57
CA GLN A 118 -12.51 -2.02 -25.87
C GLN A 118 -12.90 -1.52 -24.47
N ARG A 119 -14.16 -1.74 -24.10
CA ARG A 119 -14.62 -1.45 -22.74
C ARG A 119 -14.23 -2.59 -21.80
N ILE A 120 -13.46 -2.27 -20.79
CA ILE A 120 -13.09 -3.18 -19.70
C ILE A 120 -13.91 -2.80 -18.48
N SER A 121 -14.45 -3.79 -17.79
CA SER A 121 -15.09 -3.61 -16.50
C SER A 121 -14.43 -4.53 -15.46
N ARG A 122 -14.10 -3.98 -14.30
CA ARG A 122 -13.49 -4.71 -13.18
C ARG A 122 -14.42 -4.64 -11.98
N LEU A 123 -14.63 -5.78 -11.34
CA LEU A 123 -15.30 -5.87 -10.06
C LEU A 123 -14.22 -6.04 -8.97
N GLY A 124 -14.32 -5.25 -7.92
CA GLY A 124 -13.42 -5.37 -6.77
C GLY A 124 -14.09 -4.96 -5.48
N VAL A 125 -13.39 -5.18 -4.38
CA VAL A 125 -13.85 -4.92 -3.02
C VAL A 125 -13.00 -3.84 -2.36
N LEU A 126 -13.64 -2.91 -1.66
CA LEU A 126 -12.96 -1.93 -0.81
C LEU A 126 -12.48 -2.61 0.47
N ALA A 127 -11.19 -2.86 0.56
CA ALA A 127 -10.60 -3.62 1.65
C ALA A 127 -9.26 -3.04 2.14
N ASP A 128 -8.93 -1.80 1.70
CA ASP A 128 -7.76 -1.08 2.16
C ASP A 128 -8.03 0.42 2.28
N GLN A 129 -7.19 1.10 3.05
CA GLN A 129 -7.22 2.55 3.26
C GLN A 129 -5.80 3.08 3.45
N GLY A 130 -5.54 4.31 3.03
CA GLY A 130 -4.31 5.03 3.29
C GLY A 130 -4.58 6.51 3.53
N GLY A 131 -3.58 7.25 3.98
CA GLY A 131 -3.72 8.68 4.28
C GLY A 131 -4.10 9.55 3.06
N ALA A 132 -3.88 9.07 1.84
CA ALA A 132 -4.28 9.76 0.61
C ALA A 132 -5.81 9.86 0.43
N PHE A 133 -6.59 9.04 1.14
CA PHE A 133 -8.05 8.98 1.02
C PHE A 133 -8.78 9.81 2.07
N ASP A 134 -8.07 10.38 3.02
CA ASP A 134 -8.65 11.31 3.99
C ASP A 134 -9.18 12.52 3.23
N ASN A 135 -10.49 12.78 3.33
CA ASN A 135 -11.19 13.81 2.57
C ASN A 135 -11.21 13.65 1.04
N ASN A 136 -10.91 12.47 0.51
CA ASN A 136 -10.95 12.19 -0.93
C ASN A 136 -11.88 11.01 -1.23
N LEU A 137 -13.18 11.30 -1.35
CA LEU A 137 -14.23 10.30 -1.59
C LEU A 137 -14.17 9.68 -2.99
N PHE A 138 -13.63 10.40 -3.97
CA PHE A 138 -13.69 10.02 -5.38
C PHE A 138 -12.44 9.29 -5.89
N GLN A 139 -11.51 8.97 -4.99
CA GLN A 139 -10.32 8.18 -5.33
C GLN A 139 -10.50 6.73 -4.90
N LEU A 140 -10.19 5.83 -5.84
CA LEU A 140 -10.03 4.39 -5.59
C LEU A 140 -8.72 3.95 -6.22
N ASP A 141 -7.83 3.37 -5.42
CA ASP A 141 -6.58 2.81 -5.89
C ASP A 141 -6.72 1.29 -6.01
N LEU A 142 -6.50 0.75 -7.21
CA LEU A 142 -6.52 -0.69 -7.44
C LEU A 142 -5.16 -1.29 -7.07
N LEU A 143 -5.15 -2.30 -6.21
CA LEU A 143 -3.95 -3.13 -6.04
C LEU A 143 -3.75 -3.97 -7.30
N VAL A 144 -2.81 -3.56 -8.14
CA VAL A 144 -2.59 -4.20 -9.43
C VAL A 144 -1.68 -5.42 -9.36
N ASP A 145 -0.52 -5.30 -8.68
CA ASP A 145 0.44 -6.38 -8.42
C ASP A 145 1.62 -5.84 -7.57
N SER A 146 2.68 -6.64 -7.44
CA SER A 146 3.97 -6.25 -6.90
C SER A 146 5.00 -6.12 -8.03
N TYR A 147 5.75 -5.01 -8.08
CA TYR A 147 6.68 -4.68 -9.15
C TYR A 147 8.07 -4.38 -8.61
N ARG A 148 9.09 -4.57 -9.45
CA ARG A 148 10.47 -4.16 -9.16
C ARG A 148 10.66 -2.66 -9.43
N GLY A 149 10.13 -1.84 -8.53
CA GLY A 149 10.27 -0.39 -8.64
C GLY A 149 9.30 0.26 -9.64
N TRP A 150 9.50 1.55 -9.82
CA TRP A 150 8.57 2.43 -10.51
C TRP A 150 8.50 2.20 -12.02
N GLU A 151 9.60 1.85 -12.65
CA GLU A 151 9.66 1.64 -14.10
C GLU A 151 8.85 0.41 -14.53
N ASP A 152 9.05 -0.73 -13.87
CA ASP A 152 8.28 -1.95 -14.11
C ASP A 152 6.78 -1.72 -13.89
N TYR A 153 6.43 -0.99 -12.82
CA TYR A 153 5.06 -0.62 -12.53
C TYR A 153 4.45 0.20 -13.68
N HIS A 154 5.12 1.24 -14.13
CA HIS A 154 4.62 2.08 -15.22
C HIS A 154 4.49 1.34 -16.53
N GLN A 155 5.45 0.52 -16.89
CA GLN A 155 5.40 -0.29 -18.10
C GLN A 155 4.20 -1.24 -18.10
N ALA A 156 3.99 -1.94 -17.01
CA ALA A 156 2.93 -2.92 -16.87
C ALA A 156 1.53 -2.28 -16.82
N ASN A 157 1.40 -1.05 -16.30
CA ASN A 157 0.13 -0.41 -16.00
C ASN A 157 -0.19 0.84 -16.83
N LYS A 158 0.63 1.16 -17.85
CA LYS A 158 0.45 2.35 -18.72
C LYS A 158 -0.91 2.45 -19.42
N TYR A 159 -1.67 1.37 -19.46
CA TYR A 159 -3.01 1.32 -20.05
C TYR A 159 -4.11 1.68 -19.05
N LEU A 160 -3.81 1.75 -17.77
CA LEU A 160 -4.78 2.13 -16.74
C LEU A 160 -5.00 3.65 -16.81
N PRO A 161 -6.25 4.10 -16.85
CA PRO A 161 -6.56 5.52 -16.88
C PRO A 161 -6.54 6.13 -15.47
N ASP A 162 -6.25 7.44 -15.39
CA ASP A 162 -6.38 8.20 -14.15
C ASP A 162 -7.84 8.39 -13.72
N TYR A 163 -8.78 8.33 -14.68
CA TYR A 163 -10.22 8.50 -14.44
C TYR A 163 -11.01 7.37 -15.07
N ALA A 164 -11.96 6.85 -14.30
CA ALA A 164 -12.83 5.76 -14.73
C ALA A 164 -14.25 5.95 -14.22
N GLN A 165 -15.22 5.45 -14.97
CA GLN A 165 -16.59 5.39 -14.51
C GLN A 165 -16.72 4.32 -13.42
N THR A 166 -17.27 4.69 -12.26
CA THR A 166 -17.30 3.83 -11.08
C THR A 166 -18.69 3.76 -10.49
N TRP A 167 -19.11 2.57 -10.09
CA TRP A 167 -20.38 2.31 -9.38
C TRP A 167 -20.11 1.52 -8.11
N MET A 168 -20.68 1.95 -7.01
CA MET A 168 -20.79 1.15 -5.80
C MET A 168 -22.03 0.26 -5.91
N LEU A 169 -21.86 -1.04 -5.72
CA LEU A 169 -22.95 -2.00 -5.81
C LEU A 169 -23.67 -2.10 -4.46
N LEU A 170 -24.98 -1.91 -4.48
CA LEU A 170 -25.83 -1.99 -3.30
C LEU A 170 -26.80 -3.18 -3.43
N LEU A 171 -27.14 -3.81 -2.30
CA LEU A 171 -28.18 -4.81 -2.27
C LEU A 171 -29.52 -4.17 -2.64
N LYS A 172 -30.23 -4.81 -3.55
CA LYS A 172 -31.62 -4.44 -3.83
C LYS A 172 -32.47 -4.82 -2.61
N ARG A 173 -33.11 -3.83 -2.03
CA ARG A 173 -34.14 -4.05 -0.99
C ARG A 173 -35.44 -4.51 -1.62
#